data_83948e140f029a4859fe313661bbdd3c
#
_entry.id   83948e140f029a4859fe313661bbdd3c
#
_cell.length_a   1.000
_cell.length_b   1.000
_cell.length_c   1.000
_cell.angle_alpha   90.00
_cell.angle_beta   90.00
_cell.angle_gamma   90.00
#
_symmetry.space_group_name_H-M   'P 1'
#
loop_
_entity.id
_entity.type
_entity.pdbx_description
1 polymer ?
#
loop_
_entity_poly.entity_id
_entity_poly.type
_entity_poly.pdbx_seq_one_letter_code
_entity_poly.pdbx_strand_id
1 'polypeptide(L)'
;MFSQRVMANLYIAIGAVLTNKVRSLLTALGIIFGVAAVIAMLAIGNGAQQEILAQIKLVGVNNIVIKPIVEQEEEKIAEGTDGKKEKKKFSPGLTVRDVNSISENIPGITRLSPEIILNTYVIRSGIRRSAKLVGVDPSYFDIYNFEMYQGKHFNTEQLKIGAPVCVVGSAIKAKFFPTEDPIGKTIKVGPHWLTIIGVLNE
;
A
#
# COMPACT_ATOMS: atom_id res chain seq x y z
N MET A 1 37.03 -20.52 51.75
CA MET A 1 37.95 -21.38 50.96
C MET A 1 37.60 -21.42 49.44
N PHE A 2 36.35 -21.31 49.04
CA PHE A 2 35.97 -21.37 47.61
C PHE A 2 36.41 -20.14 46.82
N SER A 3 36.34 -18.95 47.42
CA SER A 3 36.68 -17.66 46.78
C SER A 3 38.18 -17.49 46.47
N GLN A 4 39.06 -17.99 47.30
CA GLN A 4 40.50 -17.92 47.07
C GLN A 4 41.00 -18.79 45.93
N ARG A 5 40.41 -19.97 45.75
CA ARG A 5 40.74 -20.85 44.63
C ARG A 5 40.24 -20.29 43.31
N VAL A 6 39.05 -19.69 43.32
CA VAL A 6 38.50 -19.01 42.13
C VAL A 6 39.36 -17.85 41.69
N MET A 7 39.82 -17.01 42.62
CA MET A 7 40.72 -15.88 42.34
C MET A 7 42.06 -16.34 41.78
N ALA A 8 42.65 -17.40 42.36
CA ALA A 8 43.92 -17.94 41.86
C ALA A 8 43.78 -18.51 40.45
N ASN A 9 42.70 -19.24 40.17
CA ASN A 9 42.44 -19.75 38.84
C ASN A 9 42.17 -18.67 37.81
N LEU A 10 41.48 -17.58 38.19
CA LEU A 10 41.26 -16.42 37.34
C LEU A 10 42.58 -15.72 36.95
N TYR A 11 43.49 -15.58 37.91
CA TYR A 11 44.79 -14.97 37.65
C TYR A 11 45.65 -15.81 36.68
N ILE A 12 45.65 -17.14 36.85
CA ILE A 12 46.33 -18.07 35.96
C ILE A 12 45.70 -18.02 34.55
N ALA A 13 44.36 -17.96 34.43
CA ALA A 13 43.67 -17.88 33.16
C ALA A 13 44.01 -16.58 32.39
N ILE A 14 44.04 -15.42 33.10
CA ILE A 14 44.41 -14.16 32.49
C ILE A 14 45.89 -14.20 32.04
N GLY A 15 46.78 -14.77 32.86
CA GLY A 15 48.20 -14.95 32.48
C GLY A 15 48.35 -15.81 31.21
N ALA A 16 47.62 -16.92 31.09
CA ALA A 16 47.66 -17.78 29.94
C ALA A 16 47.17 -17.09 28.64
N VAL A 17 46.14 -16.25 28.72
CA VAL A 17 45.65 -15.40 27.63
C VAL A 17 46.69 -14.39 27.17
N LEU A 18 47.37 -13.74 28.11
CA LEU A 18 48.38 -12.72 27.83
C LEU A 18 49.67 -13.32 27.25
N THR A 19 50.01 -14.56 27.56
CA THR A 19 51.21 -15.24 27.05
C THR A 19 51.06 -15.59 25.56
N ASN A 20 49.84 -15.90 25.10
CA ASN A 20 49.56 -16.28 23.70
C ASN A 20 48.56 -15.31 23.02
N LYS A 21 48.88 -14.03 23.01
CA LYS A 21 47.99 -12.92 22.58
C LYS A 21 47.38 -13.13 21.21
N VAL A 22 48.16 -13.58 20.21
CA VAL A 22 47.68 -13.78 18.84
C VAL A 22 46.64 -14.90 18.76
N ARG A 23 46.85 -16.02 19.46
CA ARG A 23 45.91 -17.14 19.48
C ARG A 23 44.59 -16.76 20.16
N SER A 24 44.72 -16.08 21.31
CA SER A 24 43.55 -15.60 22.07
C SER A 24 42.73 -14.58 21.28
N LEU A 25 43.44 -13.67 20.58
CA LEU A 25 42.77 -12.68 19.70
C LEU A 25 42.03 -13.33 18.54
N LEU A 26 42.68 -14.31 17.88
CA LEU A 26 42.04 -15.00 16.74
C LEU A 26 40.81 -15.81 17.18
N THR A 27 40.88 -16.48 18.34
CA THR A 27 39.71 -17.23 18.84
C THR A 27 38.60 -16.28 19.28
N ALA A 28 38.92 -15.18 19.95
CA ALA A 28 37.94 -14.16 20.34
C ALA A 28 37.27 -13.52 19.09
N LEU A 29 38.06 -13.18 18.08
CA LEU A 29 37.52 -12.67 16.79
C LEU A 29 36.58 -13.66 16.11
N GLY A 30 36.92 -14.94 16.11
CA GLY A 30 36.02 -15.97 15.54
C GLY A 30 34.67 -16.01 16.23
N ILE A 31 34.65 -15.94 17.57
CA ILE A 31 33.41 -15.93 18.35
C ILE A 31 32.62 -14.63 18.09
N ILE A 32 33.32 -13.47 18.13
CA ILE A 32 32.67 -12.16 17.89
C ILE A 32 32.02 -12.12 16.52
N PHE A 33 32.73 -12.52 15.46
CA PHE A 33 32.17 -12.52 14.13
C PHE A 33 31.03 -13.54 13.97
N GLY A 34 31.15 -14.72 14.61
CA GLY A 34 30.08 -15.70 14.60
C GLY A 34 28.79 -15.18 15.23
N VAL A 35 28.90 -14.59 16.42
CA VAL A 35 27.73 -14.01 17.10
C VAL A 35 27.20 -12.79 16.37
N ALA A 36 28.07 -11.91 15.89
CA ALA A 36 27.66 -10.73 15.12
C ALA A 36 26.91 -11.10 13.83
N ALA A 37 27.35 -12.14 13.12
CA ALA A 37 26.68 -12.63 11.93
C ALA A 37 25.24 -13.12 12.22
N VAL A 38 25.06 -13.86 13.31
CA VAL A 38 23.73 -14.35 13.73
C VAL A 38 22.82 -13.17 14.11
N ILE A 39 23.32 -12.21 14.89
CA ILE A 39 22.54 -11.03 15.26
C ILE A 39 22.16 -10.23 14.04
N ALA A 40 23.08 -10.01 13.10
CA ALA A 40 22.81 -9.28 11.86
C ALA A 40 21.74 -10.00 11.02
N MET A 41 21.82 -11.32 10.90
CA MET A 41 20.83 -12.12 10.16
C MET A 41 19.43 -12.03 10.80
N LEU A 42 19.35 -12.10 12.12
CA LEU A 42 18.07 -11.94 12.84
C LEU A 42 17.49 -10.54 12.70
N ALA A 43 18.36 -9.50 12.76
CA ALA A 43 17.92 -8.12 12.59
C ALA A 43 17.36 -7.86 11.18
N ILE A 44 18.03 -8.36 10.15
CA ILE A 44 17.57 -8.26 8.76
C ILE A 44 16.24 -9.05 8.57
N GLY A 45 16.16 -10.25 9.13
CA GLY A 45 14.95 -11.08 9.05
C GLY A 45 13.74 -10.40 9.70
N ASN A 46 13.91 -9.85 10.89
CA ASN A 46 12.84 -9.11 11.59
C ASN A 46 12.45 -7.82 10.85
N GLY A 47 13.42 -7.10 10.30
CA GLY A 47 13.15 -5.90 9.50
C GLY A 47 12.35 -6.22 8.24
N ALA A 48 12.75 -7.24 7.49
CA ALA A 48 12.02 -7.68 6.31
C ALA A 48 10.60 -8.16 6.64
N GLN A 49 10.42 -8.88 7.74
CA GLN A 49 9.09 -9.30 8.19
C GLN A 49 8.18 -8.11 8.51
N GLN A 50 8.68 -7.09 9.21
CA GLN A 50 7.92 -5.89 9.53
C GLN A 50 7.54 -5.11 8.26
N GLU A 51 8.45 -5.00 7.30
CA GLU A 51 8.19 -4.34 6.03
C GLU A 51 7.09 -5.06 5.23
N ILE A 52 7.17 -6.39 5.13
CA ILE A 52 6.14 -7.20 4.46
C ILE A 52 4.79 -7.05 5.16
N LEU A 53 4.76 -7.09 6.50
CA LEU A 53 3.52 -6.89 7.27
C LEU A 53 2.94 -5.49 7.08
N ALA A 54 3.77 -4.46 6.96
CA ALA A 54 3.34 -3.11 6.66
C ALA A 54 2.70 -3.02 5.28
N GLN A 55 3.33 -3.61 4.26
CA GLN A 55 2.78 -3.67 2.90
C GLN A 55 1.45 -4.46 2.83
N ILE A 56 1.35 -5.57 3.55
CA ILE A 56 0.09 -6.35 3.63
C ILE A 56 -1.02 -5.53 4.30
N LYS A 57 -0.72 -4.76 5.34
CA LYS A 57 -1.70 -3.89 6.00
C LYS A 57 -2.23 -2.80 5.09
N LEU A 58 -1.39 -2.24 4.21
CA LEU A 58 -1.81 -1.24 3.22
C LEU A 58 -2.80 -1.82 2.20
N VAL A 59 -2.66 -3.09 1.84
CA VAL A 59 -3.57 -3.77 0.89
C VAL A 59 -4.90 -4.17 1.55
N GLY A 60 -4.96 -4.20 2.90
CA GLY A 60 -6.14 -4.64 3.66
C GLY A 60 -6.25 -6.17 3.68
N VAL A 61 -5.91 -6.79 4.79
CA VAL A 61 -5.72 -8.25 4.93
C VAL A 61 -7.01 -9.07 4.68
N ASN A 62 -8.19 -8.43 4.77
CA ASN A 62 -9.49 -9.08 4.61
C ASN A 62 -10.36 -8.47 3.51
N ASN A 63 -9.77 -7.74 2.57
CA ASN A 63 -10.53 -7.08 1.52
C ASN A 63 -10.78 -8.04 0.35
N ILE A 64 -12.03 -8.15 -0.04
CA ILE A 64 -12.45 -8.90 -1.23
C ILE A 64 -12.72 -7.90 -2.34
N VAL A 65 -11.97 -7.99 -3.43
CA VAL A 65 -12.18 -7.15 -4.60
C VAL A 65 -12.99 -7.93 -5.64
N ILE A 66 -14.20 -7.46 -5.92
CA ILE A 66 -15.09 -8.05 -6.92
C ILE A 66 -14.93 -7.25 -8.20
N LYS A 67 -14.50 -7.90 -9.28
CA LYS A 67 -14.36 -7.28 -10.61
C LYS A 67 -15.31 -7.96 -11.59
N PRO A 68 -15.95 -7.19 -12.49
CA PRO A 68 -16.71 -7.80 -13.56
C PRO A 68 -15.75 -8.55 -14.50
N ILE A 69 -16.14 -9.73 -14.94
CA ILE A 69 -15.46 -10.43 -16.03
C ILE A 69 -15.91 -9.77 -17.34
N VAL A 70 -15.15 -8.79 -17.80
CA VAL A 70 -15.33 -8.25 -19.14
C VAL A 70 -14.50 -9.15 -20.05
N GLU A 71 -15.13 -10.04 -20.81
CA GLU A 71 -14.44 -10.73 -21.89
C GLU A 71 -13.90 -9.65 -22.84
N GLN A 72 -12.60 -9.43 -22.82
CA GLN A 72 -11.95 -8.66 -23.87
C GLN A 72 -12.20 -9.42 -25.16
N GLU A 73 -12.83 -8.77 -26.13
CA GLU A 73 -12.81 -9.22 -27.52
C GLU A 73 -11.33 -9.26 -27.92
N GLU A 74 -10.65 -10.37 -27.69
CA GLU A 74 -9.54 -10.72 -28.54
C GLU A 74 -10.17 -10.85 -29.94
N GLU A 75 -9.87 -9.87 -30.79
CA GLU A 75 -10.03 -10.01 -32.23
C GLU A 75 -9.19 -11.22 -32.67
N LYS A 76 -9.72 -12.42 -32.48
CA LYS A 76 -9.30 -13.56 -33.25
C LYS A 76 -9.80 -13.30 -34.65
N ILE A 77 -8.93 -12.76 -35.49
CA ILE A 77 -8.94 -12.95 -36.92
C ILE A 77 -8.89 -14.48 -37.14
N ALA A 78 -10.01 -15.14 -37.08
CA ALA A 78 -10.17 -16.50 -37.52
C ALA A 78 -10.85 -16.40 -38.90
N GLU A 79 -10.01 -16.49 -39.94
CA GLU A 79 -10.45 -16.90 -41.25
C GLU A 79 -11.33 -18.16 -41.11
N GLY A 80 -12.55 -18.04 -41.65
CA GLY A 80 -13.35 -19.14 -42.24
C GLY A 80 -13.67 -20.29 -41.32
N THR A 81 -14.87 -20.29 -40.76
CA THR A 81 -15.77 -21.46 -40.87
C THR A 81 -17.16 -21.10 -40.32
N ASP A 82 -18.18 -21.42 -41.11
CA ASP A 82 -19.59 -21.28 -40.86
C ASP A 82 -19.98 -21.95 -39.51
N GLY A 83 -20.23 -21.16 -38.48
CA GLY A 83 -20.61 -21.63 -37.15
C GLY A 83 -21.46 -20.59 -36.45
N LYS A 84 -22.70 -20.96 -36.12
CA LYS A 84 -23.72 -20.21 -35.40
C LYS A 84 -23.11 -19.27 -34.37
N LYS A 85 -23.22 -17.97 -34.60
CA LYS A 85 -22.95 -16.93 -33.61
C LYS A 85 -23.90 -17.12 -32.43
N GLU A 86 -23.48 -17.80 -31.39
CA GLU A 86 -24.14 -17.69 -30.09
C GLU A 86 -24.09 -16.23 -29.68
N LYS A 87 -25.25 -15.62 -29.50
CA LYS A 87 -25.35 -14.26 -28.94
C LYS A 87 -24.75 -14.29 -27.55
N LYS A 88 -23.49 -13.84 -27.43
CA LYS A 88 -22.84 -13.66 -26.14
C LYS A 88 -23.75 -12.76 -25.28
N LYS A 89 -24.14 -13.23 -24.11
CA LYS A 89 -24.91 -12.45 -23.15
C LYS A 89 -24.06 -11.25 -22.74
N PHE A 90 -24.48 -10.05 -23.12
CA PHE A 90 -23.86 -8.81 -22.69
C PHE A 90 -24.01 -8.69 -21.17
N SER A 91 -22.87 -8.64 -20.45
CA SER A 91 -22.85 -8.30 -19.03
C SER A 91 -22.65 -6.79 -18.90
N PRO A 92 -23.58 -6.03 -18.31
CA PRO A 92 -23.41 -4.60 -18.12
C PRO A 92 -22.32 -4.25 -17.09
N GLY A 93 -21.64 -5.24 -16.54
CA GLY A 93 -20.70 -5.09 -15.45
C GLY A 93 -21.40 -5.02 -14.08
N LEU A 94 -20.68 -4.58 -13.07
CA LEU A 94 -21.22 -4.37 -11.72
C LEU A 94 -21.95 -3.03 -11.65
N THR A 95 -23.10 -3.01 -11.00
CA THR A 95 -23.94 -1.82 -10.82
C THR A 95 -24.09 -1.47 -9.35
N VAL A 96 -24.58 -0.26 -9.06
CA VAL A 96 -24.87 0.17 -7.67
C VAL A 96 -25.97 -0.72 -7.04
N ARG A 97 -26.84 -1.33 -7.84
CA ARG A 97 -27.84 -2.29 -7.34
C ARG A 97 -27.19 -3.57 -6.80
N ASP A 98 -26.14 -4.03 -7.46
CA ASP A 98 -25.38 -5.20 -7.01
C ASP A 98 -24.70 -4.91 -5.67
N VAL A 99 -24.17 -3.68 -5.49
CA VAL A 99 -23.59 -3.22 -4.22
C VAL A 99 -24.63 -3.32 -3.09
N ASN A 100 -25.84 -2.81 -3.30
CA ASN A 100 -26.92 -2.87 -2.31
C ASN A 100 -27.34 -4.32 -2.05
N SER A 101 -27.47 -5.14 -3.09
CA SER A 101 -27.82 -6.55 -2.94
C SER A 101 -26.78 -7.34 -2.15
N ILE A 102 -25.50 -7.04 -2.34
CA ILE A 102 -24.40 -7.65 -1.58
C ILE A 102 -24.50 -7.24 -0.11
N SER A 103 -24.72 -5.95 0.15
CA SER A 103 -24.86 -5.43 1.52
C SER A 103 -26.01 -6.04 2.29
N GLU A 104 -27.15 -6.30 1.60
CA GLU A 104 -28.38 -6.79 2.23
C GLU A 104 -28.37 -8.31 2.42
N ASN A 105 -27.77 -9.05 1.50
CA ASN A 105 -27.91 -10.51 1.46
C ASN A 105 -26.70 -11.27 2.02
N ILE A 106 -25.54 -10.63 2.17
CA ILE A 106 -24.33 -11.32 2.65
C ILE A 106 -24.01 -10.88 4.08
N PRO A 107 -24.22 -11.75 5.08
CA PRO A 107 -23.85 -11.41 6.45
C PRO A 107 -22.32 -11.39 6.62
N GLY A 108 -21.84 -10.55 7.55
CA GLY A 108 -20.42 -10.47 7.88
C GLY A 108 -19.63 -9.41 7.11
N ILE A 109 -20.25 -8.68 6.19
CA ILE A 109 -19.64 -7.53 5.53
C ILE A 109 -19.66 -6.33 6.48
N THR A 110 -18.49 -5.84 6.85
CA THR A 110 -18.37 -4.68 7.74
C THR A 110 -18.43 -3.37 6.97
N ARG A 111 -17.77 -3.33 5.80
CA ARG A 111 -17.69 -2.14 4.93
C ARG A 111 -17.72 -2.55 3.47
N LEU A 112 -18.30 -1.71 2.64
CA LEU A 112 -18.40 -1.90 1.21
C LEU A 112 -18.17 -0.56 0.52
N SER A 113 -17.39 -0.54 -0.55
CA SER A 113 -17.19 0.65 -1.36
C SER A 113 -17.21 0.30 -2.85
N PRO A 114 -18.14 0.88 -3.63
CA PRO A 114 -18.04 0.82 -5.07
C PRO A 114 -16.84 1.64 -5.55
N GLU A 115 -16.17 1.15 -6.59
CA GLU A 115 -15.00 1.80 -7.18
C GLU A 115 -15.18 1.94 -8.68
N ILE A 116 -14.96 3.15 -9.21
CA ILE A 116 -14.92 3.43 -10.63
C ILE A 116 -13.55 4.00 -10.98
N ILE A 117 -12.82 3.33 -11.84
CA ILE A 117 -11.47 3.75 -12.25
C ILE A 117 -11.53 4.36 -13.64
N LEU A 118 -11.03 5.58 -13.77
CA LEU A 118 -10.91 6.32 -15.02
C LEU A 118 -9.47 6.78 -15.23
N ASN A 119 -8.88 6.39 -16.35
CA ASN A 119 -7.60 6.94 -16.78
C ASN A 119 -7.86 8.26 -17.50
N THR A 120 -7.36 9.36 -16.95
CA THR A 120 -7.65 10.72 -17.44
C THR A 120 -6.41 11.60 -17.27
N TYR A 121 -6.61 12.90 -17.49
CA TYR A 121 -5.55 13.88 -17.32
C TYR A 121 -5.94 14.91 -16.26
N VAL A 122 -4.97 15.25 -15.43
CA VAL A 122 -5.04 16.39 -14.51
C VAL A 122 -4.35 17.57 -15.17
N ILE A 123 -5.01 18.73 -15.14
CA ILE A 123 -4.50 19.97 -15.72
C ILE A 123 -4.53 21.05 -14.64
N ARG A 124 -3.41 21.73 -14.45
CA ARG A 124 -3.28 22.92 -13.60
C ARG A 124 -2.18 23.83 -14.15
N SER A 125 -2.45 25.13 -14.21
CA SER A 125 -1.47 26.15 -14.65
C SER A 125 -0.77 25.81 -15.97
N GLY A 126 -1.53 25.29 -16.95
CA GLY A 126 -0.99 24.89 -18.26
C GLY A 126 -0.25 23.56 -18.30
N ILE A 127 0.00 22.94 -17.16
CA ILE A 127 0.66 21.62 -17.08
C ILE A 127 -0.40 20.53 -17.16
N ARG A 128 -0.25 19.61 -18.09
CA ARG A 128 -1.11 18.42 -18.26
C ARG A 128 -0.32 17.17 -17.92
N ARG A 129 -0.88 16.29 -17.07
CA ARG A 129 -0.30 15.00 -16.70
C ARG A 129 -1.37 13.91 -16.69
N SER A 130 -1.00 12.72 -17.11
CA SER A 130 -1.84 11.53 -16.96
C SER A 130 -1.98 11.19 -15.48
N ALA A 131 -3.21 10.87 -15.09
CA ALA A 131 -3.53 10.45 -13.74
C ALA A 131 -4.68 9.44 -13.74
N LYS A 132 -4.71 8.59 -12.75
CA LYS A 132 -5.80 7.67 -12.46
C LYS A 132 -6.78 8.41 -11.55
N LEU A 133 -8.01 8.62 -12.02
CA LEU A 133 -9.11 9.12 -11.21
C LEU A 133 -9.89 7.92 -10.69
N VAL A 134 -10.10 7.88 -9.40
CA VAL A 134 -10.85 6.81 -8.73
C VAL A 134 -12.05 7.43 -8.04
N GLY A 135 -13.24 7.09 -8.51
CA GLY A 135 -14.50 7.46 -7.85
C GLY A 135 -14.84 6.41 -6.82
N VAL A 136 -15.00 6.83 -5.56
CA VAL A 136 -15.16 5.94 -4.42
C VAL A 136 -16.15 6.50 -3.40
N ASP A 137 -16.61 5.64 -2.50
CA ASP A 137 -17.36 6.01 -1.31
C ASP A 137 -16.40 6.42 -0.17
N PRO A 138 -16.84 7.21 0.83
CA PRO A 138 -16.03 7.51 2.03
C PRO A 138 -15.46 6.28 2.74
N SER A 139 -16.19 5.18 2.75
CA SER A 139 -15.75 3.90 3.32
C SER A 139 -14.45 3.34 2.70
N TYR A 140 -14.11 3.77 1.48
CA TYR A 140 -12.90 3.36 0.77
C TYR A 140 -11.63 3.68 1.53
N PHE A 141 -11.55 4.86 2.13
CA PHE A 141 -10.38 5.30 2.88
C PHE A 141 -10.14 4.42 4.11
N ASP A 142 -11.21 3.99 4.75
CA ASP A 142 -11.13 3.08 5.90
C ASP A 142 -10.79 1.64 5.49
N ILE A 143 -11.34 1.17 4.35
CA ILE A 143 -11.09 -0.19 3.82
C ILE A 143 -9.61 -0.38 3.51
N TYR A 144 -8.99 0.62 2.89
CA TYR A 144 -7.57 0.59 2.51
C TYR A 144 -6.65 1.21 3.56
N ASN A 145 -7.18 1.63 4.72
CA ASN A 145 -6.42 2.31 5.79
C ASN A 145 -5.56 3.49 5.27
N PHE A 146 -6.12 4.28 4.35
CA PHE A 146 -5.41 5.44 3.85
C PHE A 146 -5.28 6.51 4.93
N GLU A 147 -4.04 6.86 5.25
CA GLU A 147 -3.73 7.95 6.14
C GLU A 147 -3.72 9.29 5.39
N MET A 148 -4.29 10.30 6.02
CA MET A 148 -4.29 11.65 5.48
C MET A 148 -3.01 12.38 5.91
N TYR A 149 -2.21 12.83 4.94
CA TYR A 149 -1.08 13.72 5.22
C TYR A 149 -1.57 15.10 5.65
N GLN A 150 -2.62 15.61 4.99
CA GLN A 150 -3.17 16.95 5.25
C GLN A 150 -4.64 16.99 4.82
N GLY A 151 -5.45 17.78 5.53
CA GLY A 151 -6.87 17.91 5.25
C GLY A 151 -7.70 16.74 5.73
N LYS A 152 -8.76 16.41 5.01
CA LYS A 152 -9.69 15.33 5.34
C LYS A 152 -10.27 14.71 4.08
N HIS A 153 -10.77 13.48 4.19
CA HIS A 153 -11.57 12.87 3.13
C HIS A 153 -12.97 13.49 3.07
N PHE A 154 -13.67 13.30 1.96
CA PHE A 154 -15.04 13.76 1.81
C PHE A 154 -16.00 12.91 2.68
N ASN A 155 -17.12 13.53 3.06
CA ASN A 155 -18.13 12.91 3.89
C ASN A 155 -19.34 12.45 3.06
N THR A 156 -20.25 11.72 3.71
CA THR A 156 -21.47 11.18 3.08
C THR A 156 -22.40 12.29 2.55
N GLU A 157 -22.41 13.48 3.16
CA GLU A 157 -23.20 14.61 2.68
C GLU A 157 -22.67 15.14 1.37
N GLN A 158 -21.35 15.33 1.27
CA GLN A 158 -20.69 15.76 0.04
C GLN A 158 -20.90 14.75 -1.10
N LEU A 159 -20.90 13.46 -0.77
CA LEU A 159 -21.22 12.40 -1.73
C LEU A 159 -22.66 12.52 -2.23
N LYS A 160 -23.64 12.69 -1.33
CA LYS A 160 -25.07 12.81 -1.69
C LYS A 160 -25.39 14.00 -2.60
N ILE A 161 -24.74 15.15 -2.35
CA ILE A 161 -24.94 16.34 -3.18
C ILE A 161 -24.06 16.37 -4.44
N GLY A 162 -23.20 15.36 -4.61
CA GLY A 162 -22.26 15.32 -5.74
C GLY A 162 -21.26 16.48 -5.73
N ALA A 163 -20.76 16.86 -4.55
CA ALA A 163 -19.83 17.98 -4.41
C ALA A 163 -18.57 17.76 -5.26
N PRO A 164 -18.08 18.76 -6.01
CA PRO A 164 -16.89 18.66 -6.85
C PRO A 164 -15.62 18.76 -6.00
N VAL A 165 -15.40 17.77 -5.14
CA VAL A 165 -14.24 17.69 -4.26
C VAL A 165 -13.39 16.45 -4.57
N CYS A 166 -12.10 16.53 -4.26
CA CYS A 166 -11.19 15.40 -4.43
C CYS A 166 -10.12 15.35 -3.35
N VAL A 167 -9.59 14.17 -3.16
CA VAL A 167 -8.39 13.89 -2.37
C VAL A 167 -7.29 13.51 -3.35
N VAL A 168 -6.09 14.03 -3.18
CA VAL A 168 -4.96 13.79 -4.08
C VAL A 168 -3.87 13.00 -3.37
N GLY A 169 -3.17 12.15 -4.10
CA GLY A 169 -1.98 11.46 -3.59
C GLY A 169 -0.74 12.36 -3.59
N SER A 170 0.27 11.96 -2.84
CA SER A 170 1.56 12.64 -2.69
C SER A 170 2.21 12.95 -4.05
N ALA A 171 2.13 12.04 -5.02
CA ALA A 171 2.68 12.21 -6.37
C ALA A 171 2.03 13.39 -7.12
N ILE A 172 0.72 13.62 -6.97
CA ILE A 172 0.02 14.78 -7.56
C ILE A 172 0.42 16.05 -6.83
N LYS A 173 0.48 16.03 -5.49
CA LYS A 173 0.98 17.14 -4.68
C LYS A 173 2.37 17.58 -5.13
N ALA A 174 3.32 16.65 -5.21
CA ALA A 174 4.70 16.96 -5.58
C ALA A 174 4.83 17.57 -6.98
N LYS A 175 4.00 17.14 -7.94
CA LYS A 175 4.07 17.59 -9.34
C LYS A 175 3.39 18.94 -9.58
N PHE A 176 2.25 19.18 -8.93
CA PHE A 176 1.43 20.38 -9.21
C PHE A 176 1.50 21.42 -8.11
N PHE A 177 1.97 21.07 -6.92
CA PHE A 177 2.04 21.93 -5.74
C PHE A 177 3.36 21.75 -4.98
N PRO A 178 4.53 21.91 -5.62
CA PRO A 178 5.82 21.64 -4.98
C PRO A 178 6.08 22.52 -3.74
N THR A 179 5.65 23.77 -3.78
CA THR A 179 5.86 24.76 -2.72
C THR A 179 4.58 25.33 -2.13
N GLU A 180 3.44 25.02 -2.73
CA GLU A 180 2.14 25.56 -2.32
C GLU A 180 1.33 24.53 -1.52
N ASP A 181 0.46 25.05 -0.65
CA ASP A 181 -0.57 24.23 -0.02
C ASP A 181 -1.66 23.87 -1.05
N PRO A 182 -1.91 22.58 -1.32
CA PRO A 182 -2.93 22.14 -2.26
C PRO A 182 -4.37 22.29 -1.73
N ILE A 183 -4.59 22.37 -0.41
CA ILE A 183 -5.94 22.40 0.18
C ILE A 183 -6.68 23.66 -0.25
N GLY A 184 -7.94 23.47 -0.68
CA GLY A 184 -8.79 24.56 -1.19
C GLY A 184 -8.47 25.01 -2.60
N LYS A 185 -7.40 24.50 -3.22
CA LYS A 185 -7.07 24.78 -4.61
C LYS A 185 -7.88 23.90 -5.55
N THR A 186 -8.08 24.38 -6.78
CA THR A 186 -8.81 23.64 -7.81
C THR A 186 -7.85 23.03 -8.83
N ILE A 187 -8.21 21.83 -9.29
CA ILE A 187 -7.57 21.15 -10.41
C ILE A 187 -8.62 20.76 -11.43
N LYS A 188 -8.25 20.75 -12.69
CA LYS A 188 -9.12 20.26 -13.77
C LYS A 188 -8.83 18.80 -14.05
N VAL A 189 -9.84 17.96 -13.93
CA VAL A 189 -9.76 16.52 -14.18
C VAL A 189 -10.75 16.17 -15.28
N GLY A 190 -10.25 15.87 -16.47
CA GLY A 190 -11.10 15.77 -17.65
C GLY A 190 -11.88 17.06 -17.90
N PRO A 191 -13.23 17.01 -18.01
CA PRO A 191 -14.07 18.18 -18.18
C PRO A 191 -14.41 18.91 -16.86
N HIS A 192 -14.15 18.33 -15.69
CA HIS A 192 -14.61 18.81 -14.39
C HIS A 192 -13.52 19.56 -13.62
N TRP A 193 -13.94 20.58 -12.87
CA TRP A 193 -13.11 21.25 -11.88
C TRP A 193 -13.39 20.65 -10.51
N LEU A 194 -12.35 20.21 -9.83
CA LEU A 194 -12.44 19.60 -8.50
C LEU A 194 -11.62 20.42 -7.50
N THR A 195 -12.17 20.61 -6.31
CA THR A 195 -11.50 21.28 -5.20
C THR A 195 -10.78 20.24 -4.35
N ILE A 196 -9.51 20.45 -4.07
CA ILE A 196 -8.72 19.56 -3.23
C ILE A 196 -9.07 19.84 -1.77
N ILE A 197 -9.53 18.81 -1.05
CA ILE A 197 -9.88 18.89 0.38
C ILE A 197 -8.96 18.05 1.25
N GLY A 198 -8.14 17.18 0.66
CA GLY A 198 -7.21 16.34 1.37
C GLY A 198 -6.05 15.85 0.50
N VAL A 199 -4.98 15.46 1.16
CA VAL A 199 -3.80 14.85 0.57
C VAL A 199 -3.53 13.55 1.32
N LEU A 200 -3.37 12.45 0.58
CA LEU A 200 -3.01 11.15 1.14
C LEU A 200 -1.52 11.11 1.49
N ASN A 201 -1.23 10.42 2.57
CA ASN A 201 0.11 9.94 2.86
C ASN A 201 0.44 8.78 1.90
N GLU A 202 1.72 8.58 1.61
CA GLU A 202 2.16 7.44 0.80
C GLU A 202 2.13 6.15 1.58
#